data_452352b2c1960a1b3a4a5e4cf5f7bcae
#
_entry.id   452352b2c1960a1b3a4a5e4cf5f7bcae
#
_cell.length_a   1.000
_cell.length_b   1.000
_cell.length_c   1.000
_cell.angle_alpha   90.00
_cell.angle_beta   90.00
_cell.angle_gamma   90.00
#
_symmetry.space_group_name_H-M   'P 1'
#
loop_
_entity.id
_entity.type
_entity.pdbx_description
1 polymer ?
#
loop_
_entity_poly.entity_id
_entity_poly.type
_entity_poly.pdbx_seq_one_letter_code
_entity_poly.pdbx_strand_id
1 'polypeptide(L)'
;MSDKMKIKVFSCIMLTLLFLCACRTQSVYAKEKITVGTNAEYAPFEYLDSNGNLTGFDYELLEAIAQEENLELEWKDMPFDSLVGSMETGNIQIIAAAIGPTKEREKSVDFSDVYYTGSQSIVSSQKTPLYDFAELSGKRVAVLEGSQSDFIVSGENTDYGVVENVTVVRFKNAASAVMELKNGGVNAVLIDTIMAEIYCRQNDDIVYQKVDGTEEDTVYCIEKGNTELLNTVNKGLKKLKDNGEYDQIYEKFFSGENDTTQVQIADNTGIIGTFKFIFLQDNRWKYYLNGLQVTLLVSIMSVLLGTVIGLMAAMIKLNADRKKKETVLSRIIHIYVDVIRGTPSVLQLMIVYFAVFHSRLGYVAAVVSFGINSGAYVSEVIRAGIMAVDKGQQEAGRSLGLGYKDTMRFIIIPQALKNILPAMGNEFIQLIKETSILGYVGIMDLTKASSYVSSRTYQMFIPLITAGIMYYLIVKILSIFLEKMERRMRQSD
;
A
#
# COMPACT_ATOMS: atom_id res chain seq x y z
N MET A 1 13.35 -12.36 39.78
CA MET A 1 14.03 -11.23 39.04
C MET A 1 14.48 -10.26 40.10
N SER A 2 15.78 -9.98 40.20
CA SER A 2 16.32 -9.07 41.24
C SER A 2 15.77 -7.66 40.95
N ASP A 3 15.54 -6.87 42.01
CA ASP A 3 15.00 -5.51 41.86
C ASP A 3 15.84 -4.65 40.93
N LYS A 4 17.16 -4.90 40.81
CA LYS A 4 18.05 -4.30 39.86
C LYS A 4 17.72 -4.60 38.37
N MET A 5 17.09 -5.78 38.10
CA MET A 5 16.69 -6.15 36.73
C MET A 5 15.33 -5.56 36.35
N LYS A 6 14.44 -5.41 37.33
CA LYS A 6 13.16 -4.69 37.17
C LYS A 6 13.39 -3.20 36.86
N ILE A 7 14.36 -2.59 37.56
CA ILE A 7 14.74 -1.20 37.36
C ILE A 7 15.38 -0.99 35.96
N LYS A 8 16.25 -1.91 35.50
CA LYS A 8 16.84 -1.81 34.15
C LYS A 8 15.80 -1.98 33.03
N VAL A 9 14.86 -2.93 33.16
CA VAL A 9 13.77 -3.14 32.20
C VAL A 9 12.81 -1.94 32.20
N PHE A 10 12.46 -1.42 33.37
CA PHE A 10 11.63 -0.22 33.51
C PHE A 10 12.35 1.02 32.95
N SER A 11 13.66 1.15 33.17
CA SER A 11 14.47 2.23 32.63
C SER A 11 14.61 2.16 31.11
N CYS A 12 14.72 0.96 30.50
CA CYS A 12 14.69 0.80 29.04
C CYS A 12 13.32 1.15 28.46
N ILE A 13 12.24 0.76 29.10
CA ILE A 13 10.86 1.10 28.64
C ILE A 13 10.61 2.61 28.79
N MET A 14 11.08 3.20 29.88
CA MET A 14 10.99 4.67 30.05
C MET A 14 11.89 5.43 29.08
N LEU A 15 13.08 4.91 28.73
CA LEU A 15 13.94 5.51 27.71
C LEU A 15 13.35 5.39 26.29
N THR A 16 12.70 4.28 25.94
CA THR A 16 11.97 4.14 24.68
C THR A 16 10.73 5.03 24.63
N LEU A 17 9.99 5.14 25.72
CA LEU A 17 8.84 6.06 25.82
C LEU A 17 9.30 7.53 25.83
N LEU A 18 10.41 7.86 26.51
CA LEU A 18 11.02 9.20 26.47
C LEU A 18 11.62 9.53 25.09
N PHE A 19 12.18 8.54 24.39
CA PHE A 19 12.63 8.74 23.00
C PHE A 19 11.45 8.96 22.05
N LEU A 20 10.33 8.26 22.25
CA LEU A 20 9.06 8.50 21.53
C LEU A 20 8.42 9.83 21.91
N CYS A 21 8.56 10.29 23.16
CA CYS A 21 8.11 11.63 23.59
C CYS A 21 9.08 12.76 23.20
N ALA A 22 10.39 12.53 23.15
CA ALA A 22 11.37 13.51 22.74
C ALA A 22 11.30 13.85 21.23
N CYS A 23 10.72 12.97 20.41
CA CYS A 23 10.34 13.31 19.03
C CYS A 23 9.19 14.33 18.94
N ARG A 24 8.55 14.70 20.07
CA ARG A 24 7.47 15.68 20.11
C ARG A 24 7.90 17.13 20.34
N THR A 25 9.16 17.43 20.59
CA THR A 25 9.61 18.79 20.88
C THR A 25 10.67 19.29 19.91
N GLN A 26 10.26 19.46 18.65
CA GLN A 26 10.78 20.53 17.79
C GLN A 26 9.63 21.03 16.91
N SER A 27 8.70 21.72 17.52
CA SER A 27 7.86 22.67 16.81
C SER A 27 8.69 23.92 16.55
N VAL A 28 9.58 23.84 15.58
CA VAL A 28 9.92 25.01 14.78
C VAL A 28 8.63 25.37 14.05
N TYR A 29 8.25 26.62 14.01
CA TYR A 29 7.18 27.15 13.16
C TYR A 29 7.52 26.83 11.69
N ALA A 30 7.32 25.59 11.28
CA ALA A 30 7.27 25.19 9.89
C ALA A 30 5.91 25.68 9.40
N LYS A 31 5.89 26.44 8.32
CA LYS A 31 4.71 26.77 7.53
C LYS A 31 3.94 25.45 7.35
N GLU A 32 2.68 25.40 7.74
CA GLU A 32 1.90 24.16 7.71
C GLU A 32 1.82 23.69 6.25
N LYS A 33 2.39 22.52 5.95
CA LYS A 33 2.40 21.97 4.62
C LYS A 33 1.00 21.47 4.29
N ILE A 34 0.50 21.86 3.12
CA ILE A 34 -0.76 21.34 2.60
C ILE A 34 -0.53 19.94 2.07
N THR A 35 -1.23 18.98 2.63
CA THR A 35 -1.13 17.58 2.22
C THR A 35 -2.01 17.29 1.00
N VAL A 36 -1.39 16.75 -0.06
CA VAL A 36 -2.06 16.39 -1.32
C VAL A 36 -2.08 14.88 -1.47
N GLY A 37 -3.26 14.30 -1.63
CA GLY A 37 -3.46 12.90 -1.98
C GLY A 37 -3.48 12.71 -3.49
N THR A 38 -2.80 11.67 -3.98
CA THR A 38 -2.75 11.31 -5.39
C THR A 38 -2.71 9.79 -5.55
N ASN A 39 -2.94 9.27 -6.79
CA ASN A 39 -2.73 7.88 -7.13
C ASN A 39 -1.74 7.75 -8.28
N ALA A 40 -0.45 7.69 -7.96
CA ALA A 40 0.67 7.77 -8.90
C ALA A 40 0.80 6.57 -9.86
N GLU A 41 -0.32 6.01 -10.31
CA GLU A 41 -0.41 4.90 -11.28
C GLU A 41 -1.21 5.30 -12.53
N TYR A 42 -1.56 6.60 -12.72
CA TYR A 42 -2.49 7.07 -13.73
C TYR A 42 -1.85 8.09 -14.70
N ALA A 43 -0.86 7.65 -15.49
CA ALA A 43 -0.25 8.50 -16.54
C ALA A 43 -1.28 8.81 -17.66
N PRO A 44 -1.34 10.04 -18.22
CA PRO A 44 -0.37 11.13 -18.05
C PRO A 44 -0.68 12.11 -16.90
N PHE A 45 -1.71 11.89 -16.11
CA PHE A 45 -2.15 12.82 -15.07
C PHE A 45 -1.24 12.82 -13.84
N GLU A 46 -1.02 11.65 -13.22
CA GLU A 46 -0.14 11.48 -12.07
C GLU A 46 0.57 10.12 -12.12
N TYR A 47 1.90 10.15 -12.09
CA TYR A 47 2.72 8.95 -12.15
C TYR A 47 4.14 9.22 -11.65
N LEU A 48 4.91 8.16 -11.42
CA LEU A 48 6.33 8.30 -11.10
C LEU A 48 7.19 8.29 -12.38
N ASP A 49 8.16 9.21 -12.47
CA ASP A 49 9.16 9.21 -13.54
C ASP A 49 10.18 8.06 -13.38
N SER A 50 11.16 7.96 -14.28
CA SER A 50 12.21 6.95 -14.26
C SER A 50 13.13 7.00 -13.02
N ASN A 51 13.13 8.11 -12.31
CA ASN A 51 13.93 8.31 -11.09
C ASN A 51 13.11 8.05 -9.82
N GLY A 52 11.80 7.78 -9.95
CA GLY A 52 10.88 7.59 -8.86
C GLY A 52 10.29 8.89 -8.30
N ASN A 53 10.42 10.00 -9.03
CA ASN A 53 9.80 11.26 -8.66
C ASN A 53 8.38 11.32 -9.22
N LEU A 54 7.48 11.90 -8.44
CA LEU A 54 6.11 12.17 -8.89
C LEU A 54 6.14 13.21 -10.01
N THR A 55 5.37 12.99 -11.05
CA THR A 55 5.18 13.88 -12.21
C THR A 55 3.81 13.62 -12.84
N GLY A 56 3.46 14.37 -13.85
CA GLY A 56 2.18 14.27 -14.56
C GLY A 56 1.45 15.61 -14.58
N PHE A 57 0.38 15.66 -15.37
CA PHE A 57 -0.36 16.89 -15.59
C PHE A 57 -0.94 17.47 -14.28
N ASP A 58 -1.59 16.63 -13.49
CA ASP A 58 -2.20 17.02 -12.21
C ASP A 58 -1.15 17.51 -11.22
N TYR A 59 -0.02 16.78 -11.17
CA TYR A 59 1.10 17.12 -10.30
C TYR A 59 1.72 18.46 -10.69
N GLU A 60 2.14 18.61 -11.95
CA GLU A 60 2.87 19.81 -12.38
C GLU A 60 1.97 21.06 -12.38
N LEU A 61 0.68 20.90 -12.71
CA LEU A 61 -0.26 22.01 -12.65
C LEU A 61 -0.49 22.47 -11.21
N LEU A 62 -0.66 21.56 -10.25
CA LEU A 62 -0.86 21.93 -8.85
C LEU A 62 0.42 22.48 -8.21
N GLU A 63 1.60 21.98 -8.57
CA GLU A 63 2.88 22.55 -8.13
C GLU A 63 3.08 23.99 -8.68
N ALA A 64 2.71 24.25 -9.95
CA ALA A 64 2.73 25.59 -10.52
C ALA A 64 1.76 26.53 -9.79
N ILE A 65 0.54 26.08 -9.49
CA ILE A 65 -0.42 26.82 -8.65
C ILE A 65 0.19 27.11 -7.27
N ALA A 66 0.81 26.14 -6.64
CA ALA A 66 1.42 26.27 -5.33
C ALA A 66 2.58 27.28 -5.33
N GLN A 67 3.39 27.27 -6.38
CA GLN A 67 4.47 28.24 -6.57
C GLN A 67 3.92 29.66 -6.71
N GLU A 68 2.88 29.85 -7.54
CA GLU A 68 2.26 31.16 -7.80
C GLU A 68 1.56 31.75 -6.54
N GLU A 69 0.94 30.88 -5.72
CA GLU A 69 0.23 31.29 -4.52
C GLU A 69 1.06 31.09 -3.22
N ASN A 70 2.36 30.76 -3.35
CA ASN A 70 3.30 30.58 -2.25
C ASN A 70 2.81 29.55 -1.19
N LEU A 71 2.27 28.44 -1.66
CA LEU A 71 1.93 27.27 -0.86
C LEU A 71 3.13 26.30 -0.75
N GLU A 72 3.13 25.42 0.24
CA GLU A 72 4.08 24.32 0.35
C GLU A 72 3.30 22.99 0.37
N LEU A 73 3.52 22.13 -0.61
CA LEU A 73 2.79 20.88 -0.77
C LEU A 73 3.58 19.68 -0.22
N GLU A 74 2.86 18.74 0.36
CA GLU A 74 3.37 17.42 0.75
C GLU A 74 2.52 16.34 0.08
N TRP A 75 3.08 15.63 -0.89
CA TRP A 75 2.36 14.63 -1.67
C TRP A 75 2.33 13.27 -0.98
N LYS A 76 1.15 12.61 -1.03
CA LYS A 76 0.93 11.27 -0.51
C LYS A 76 0.29 10.40 -1.60
N ASP A 77 1.04 9.38 -2.05
CA ASP A 77 0.50 8.37 -2.95
C ASP A 77 -0.33 7.36 -2.17
N MET A 78 -1.53 7.06 -2.66
CA MET A 78 -2.44 6.08 -2.07
C MET A 78 -3.42 5.52 -3.13
N PRO A 79 -4.11 4.38 -2.86
CA PRO A 79 -5.14 3.88 -3.77
C PRO A 79 -6.23 4.92 -4.02
N PHE A 80 -6.72 5.00 -5.28
CA PHE A 80 -7.71 5.99 -5.71
C PHE A 80 -8.97 5.96 -4.85
N ASP A 81 -9.50 4.77 -4.57
CA ASP A 81 -10.71 4.56 -3.76
C ASP A 81 -10.56 5.00 -2.29
N SER A 82 -9.35 5.21 -1.81
CA SER A 82 -9.08 5.66 -0.44
C SER A 82 -8.93 7.19 -0.29
N LEU A 83 -8.84 7.93 -1.41
CA LEU A 83 -8.55 9.37 -1.41
C LEU A 83 -9.62 10.18 -0.67
N VAL A 84 -10.90 10.01 -1.02
CA VAL A 84 -12.01 10.77 -0.38
C VAL A 84 -12.10 10.45 1.10
N GLY A 85 -12.03 9.17 1.50
CA GLY A 85 -12.03 8.78 2.90
C GLY A 85 -10.82 9.31 3.69
N SER A 86 -9.66 9.44 3.04
CA SER A 86 -8.47 10.06 3.65
C SER A 86 -8.65 11.56 3.87
N MET A 87 -9.38 12.24 3.00
CA MET A 87 -9.73 13.65 3.17
C MET A 87 -10.74 13.86 4.31
N GLU A 88 -11.79 13.04 4.39
CA GLU A 88 -12.78 13.07 5.48
C GLU A 88 -12.15 12.89 6.87
N THR A 89 -11.07 12.12 6.95
CA THR A 89 -10.33 11.91 8.20
C THR A 89 -9.27 12.99 8.47
N GLY A 90 -9.16 14.04 7.62
CA GLY A 90 -8.20 15.14 7.76
C GLY A 90 -6.75 14.76 7.47
N ASN A 91 -6.52 13.64 6.77
CA ASN A 91 -5.18 13.16 6.42
C ASN A 91 -4.58 13.85 5.21
N ILE A 92 -5.43 14.33 4.32
CA ILE A 92 -5.10 15.12 3.12
C ILE A 92 -6.09 16.29 3.01
N GLN A 93 -5.65 17.37 2.40
CA GLN A 93 -6.42 18.62 2.26
C GLN A 93 -6.77 18.90 0.80
N ILE A 94 -6.01 18.34 -0.14
CA ILE A 94 -6.27 18.39 -1.59
C ILE A 94 -6.21 16.97 -2.15
N ILE A 95 -7.07 16.65 -3.13
CA ILE A 95 -6.91 15.48 -4.00
C ILE A 95 -6.59 15.98 -5.40
N ALA A 96 -5.50 15.46 -5.97
CA ALA A 96 -5.08 15.64 -7.35
C ALA A 96 -4.82 14.24 -7.95
N ALA A 97 -5.82 13.72 -8.67
CA ALA A 97 -5.84 12.32 -9.12
C ALA A 97 -6.82 12.10 -10.28
N ALA A 98 -6.81 12.98 -11.28
CA ALA A 98 -7.74 12.95 -12.42
C ALA A 98 -9.20 12.73 -12.01
N ILE A 99 -9.62 13.36 -10.92
CA ILE A 99 -10.91 13.09 -10.28
C ILE A 99 -12.02 14.03 -10.75
N GLY A 100 -13.15 13.47 -11.15
CA GLY A 100 -14.34 14.24 -11.56
C GLY A 100 -15.30 14.54 -10.39
N PRO A 101 -16.09 15.61 -10.48
CA PRO A 101 -17.13 15.94 -9.49
C PRO A 101 -18.29 14.95 -9.59
N THR A 102 -18.77 14.47 -8.44
CA THR A 102 -20.01 13.67 -8.34
C THR A 102 -20.87 14.15 -7.18
N LYS A 103 -22.18 13.92 -7.25
CA LYS A 103 -23.11 14.25 -6.17
C LYS A 103 -22.77 13.56 -4.85
N GLU A 104 -22.15 12.37 -4.92
CA GLU A 104 -21.71 11.65 -3.73
C GLU A 104 -20.47 12.31 -3.12
N ARG A 105 -19.48 12.63 -3.95
CA ARG A 105 -18.24 13.29 -3.51
C ARG A 105 -18.50 14.70 -2.97
N GLU A 106 -19.48 15.44 -3.55
CA GLU A 106 -19.87 16.78 -3.10
C GLU A 106 -20.30 16.81 -1.62
N LYS A 107 -20.77 15.71 -1.06
CA LYS A 107 -21.11 15.63 0.37
C LYS A 107 -19.88 15.74 1.28
N SER A 108 -18.73 15.26 0.81
CA SER A 108 -17.51 15.08 1.58
C SER A 108 -16.40 16.07 1.22
N VAL A 109 -16.43 16.66 0.01
CA VAL A 109 -15.38 17.54 -0.50
C VAL A 109 -15.99 18.77 -1.17
N ASP A 110 -15.17 19.82 -1.36
CA ASP A 110 -15.45 20.94 -2.24
C ASP A 110 -14.61 20.82 -3.52
N PHE A 111 -15.11 21.30 -4.66
CA PHE A 111 -14.46 21.18 -5.95
C PHE A 111 -13.85 22.49 -6.40
N SER A 112 -12.66 22.44 -6.98
CA SER A 112 -12.05 23.60 -7.67
C SER A 112 -12.78 23.91 -8.97
N ASP A 113 -12.37 25.01 -9.61
CA ASP A 113 -12.69 25.23 -11.02
C ASP A 113 -12.13 24.10 -11.86
N VAL A 114 -12.84 23.79 -12.99
CA VAL A 114 -12.45 22.76 -13.92
C VAL A 114 -11.11 23.10 -14.58
N TYR A 115 -10.17 22.15 -14.55
CA TYR A 115 -8.88 22.34 -15.19
C TYR A 115 -8.68 21.45 -16.43
N TYR A 116 -9.44 20.35 -16.55
CA TYR A 116 -9.42 19.45 -17.72
C TYR A 116 -10.82 18.92 -17.98
N THR A 117 -11.18 18.64 -19.24
CA THR A 117 -12.41 17.95 -19.59
C THR A 117 -12.06 16.77 -20.49
N GLY A 118 -12.36 15.58 -20.02
CA GLY A 118 -12.16 14.32 -20.71
C GLY A 118 -13.47 13.72 -21.24
N SER A 119 -13.43 12.45 -21.54
CA SER A 119 -14.61 11.65 -21.90
C SER A 119 -14.32 10.18 -21.63
N GLN A 120 -15.37 9.35 -21.56
CA GLN A 120 -15.24 7.92 -21.34
C GLN A 120 -15.18 7.14 -22.65
N SER A 121 -14.49 6.00 -22.65
CA SER A 121 -14.38 5.09 -23.78
C SER A 121 -14.61 3.64 -23.34
N ILE A 122 -15.24 2.89 -24.22
CA ILE A 122 -15.36 1.44 -24.11
C ILE A 122 -14.15 0.81 -24.78
N VAL A 123 -13.33 0.10 -24.04
CA VAL A 123 -12.26 -0.75 -24.57
C VAL A 123 -12.78 -2.18 -24.66
N SER A 124 -12.65 -2.80 -25.83
CA SER A 124 -13.12 -4.15 -26.10
C SER A 124 -12.15 -4.93 -26.97
N SER A 125 -12.35 -6.25 -27.07
CA SER A 125 -11.50 -7.07 -27.97
C SER A 125 -11.71 -6.69 -29.42
N GLN A 126 -10.64 -6.59 -30.20
CA GLN A 126 -10.71 -6.36 -31.64
C GLN A 126 -11.58 -7.38 -32.37
N LYS A 127 -11.70 -8.60 -31.83
CA LYS A 127 -12.55 -9.67 -32.42
C LYS A 127 -14.05 -9.47 -32.16
N THR A 128 -14.40 -8.76 -31.11
CA THR A 128 -15.79 -8.48 -30.68
C THR A 128 -15.90 -7.03 -30.22
N PRO A 129 -15.76 -6.07 -31.15
CA PRO A 129 -15.78 -4.66 -30.80
C PRO A 129 -17.16 -4.25 -30.27
N LEU A 130 -17.16 -3.30 -29.32
CA LEU A 130 -18.38 -2.72 -28.73
C LEU A 130 -18.34 -1.20 -28.91
N TYR A 131 -19.45 -0.60 -29.29
CA TYR A 131 -19.48 0.77 -29.76
C TYR A 131 -20.28 1.74 -28.89
N ASP A 132 -21.23 1.24 -28.10
CA ASP A 132 -22.07 2.07 -27.24
C ASP A 132 -22.45 1.36 -25.92
N PHE A 133 -23.10 2.11 -25.02
CA PHE A 133 -23.54 1.58 -23.73
C PHE A 133 -24.62 0.51 -23.84
N ALA A 134 -25.50 0.56 -24.89
CA ALA A 134 -26.55 -0.42 -25.05
C ALA A 134 -25.97 -1.83 -25.33
N GLU A 135 -24.83 -1.89 -26.00
CA GLU A 135 -24.14 -3.15 -26.28
C GLU A 135 -23.48 -3.78 -25.04
N LEU A 136 -23.36 -3.03 -23.94
CA LEU A 136 -22.84 -3.55 -22.68
C LEU A 136 -23.87 -4.40 -21.92
N SER A 137 -25.15 -4.33 -22.29
CA SER A 137 -26.21 -5.10 -21.63
C SER A 137 -25.93 -6.61 -21.66
N GLY A 138 -26.06 -7.27 -20.51
CA GLY A 138 -25.77 -8.69 -20.30
C GLY A 138 -24.28 -9.03 -20.26
N LYS A 139 -23.37 -8.05 -20.29
CA LYS A 139 -21.92 -8.25 -20.32
C LYS A 139 -21.27 -8.02 -18.97
N ARG A 140 -20.06 -8.51 -18.85
CA ARG A 140 -19.14 -8.23 -17.73
C ARG A 140 -18.28 -7.04 -18.15
N VAL A 141 -18.34 -5.95 -17.38
CA VAL A 141 -17.58 -4.72 -17.66
C VAL A 141 -16.64 -4.43 -16.50
N ALA A 142 -15.37 -4.28 -16.82
CA ALA A 142 -14.36 -3.90 -15.85
C ALA A 142 -14.26 -2.38 -15.72
N VAL A 143 -14.04 -1.91 -14.50
CA VAL A 143 -13.90 -0.50 -14.15
C VAL A 143 -12.82 -0.33 -13.05
N LEU A 144 -12.31 0.88 -12.93
CA LEU A 144 -11.51 1.28 -11.77
C LEU A 144 -12.48 1.58 -10.60
N GLU A 145 -12.29 0.89 -9.48
CA GLU A 145 -13.17 1.02 -8.30
C GLU A 145 -13.24 2.47 -7.80
N GLY A 146 -14.47 2.96 -7.63
CA GLY A 146 -14.75 4.31 -7.18
C GLY A 146 -14.49 5.41 -8.23
N SER A 147 -14.19 5.07 -9.49
CA SER A 147 -14.04 6.02 -10.59
C SER A 147 -15.39 6.44 -11.16
N GLN A 148 -15.38 7.43 -12.04
CA GLN A 148 -16.58 7.83 -12.78
C GLN A 148 -17.14 6.68 -13.63
N SER A 149 -16.26 5.91 -14.28
CA SER A 149 -16.63 4.71 -15.03
C SER A 149 -17.40 3.70 -14.16
N ASP A 150 -17.00 3.52 -12.89
CA ASP A 150 -17.70 2.64 -11.96
C ASP A 150 -19.11 3.17 -11.66
N PHE A 151 -19.25 4.46 -11.36
CA PHE A 151 -20.57 5.08 -11.09
C PHE A 151 -21.51 5.03 -12.29
N ILE A 152 -20.99 5.16 -13.53
CA ILE A 152 -21.77 5.03 -14.75
C ILE A 152 -22.27 3.59 -14.90
N VAL A 153 -21.38 2.61 -14.85
CA VAL A 153 -21.74 1.20 -15.12
C VAL A 153 -22.54 0.58 -13.99
N SER A 154 -22.35 1.02 -12.74
CA SER A 154 -23.16 0.57 -11.60
C SER A 154 -24.54 1.23 -11.52
N GLY A 155 -24.79 2.25 -12.35
CA GLY A 155 -26.05 2.99 -12.35
C GLY A 155 -26.19 4.00 -11.21
N GLU A 156 -25.10 4.30 -10.52
CA GLU A 156 -25.06 5.33 -9.47
C GLU A 156 -25.00 6.74 -10.06
N ASN A 157 -24.43 6.89 -11.25
CA ASN A 157 -24.47 8.10 -12.05
C ASN A 157 -25.25 7.85 -13.34
N THR A 158 -26.46 8.42 -13.41
CA THR A 158 -27.37 8.28 -14.56
C THR A 158 -27.32 9.48 -15.52
N ASP A 159 -26.48 10.47 -15.26
CA ASP A 159 -26.38 11.70 -16.07
C ASP A 159 -25.88 11.39 -17.51
N TYR A 160 -25.16 10.27 -17.67
CA TYR A 160 -24.64 9.77 -18.96
C TYR A 160 -25.46 8.63 -19.59
N GLY A 161 -26.63 8.36 -19.07
CA GLY A 161 -27.51 7.25 -19.48
C GLY A 161 -27.45 6.06 -18.54
N VAL A 162 -28.36 5.13 -18.71
CA VAL A 162 -28.45 3.93 -17.86
C VAL A 162 -27.89 2.73 -18.62
N VAL A 163 -26.89 2.07 -18.03
CA VAL A 163 -26.38 0.80 -18.55
C VAL A 163 -27.05 -0.33 -17.80
N GLU A 164 -28.02 -1.00 -18.44
CA GLU A 164 -28.81 -2.03 -17.78
C GLU A 164 -28.21 -3.42 -17.87
N ASN A 165 -28.45 -4.27 -16.86
CA ASN A 165 -28.06 -5.68 -16.83
C ASN A 165 -26.56 -5.94 -16.98
N VAL A 166 -25.69 -5.05 -16.50
CA VAL A 166 -24.25 -5.21 -16.54
C VAL A 166 -23.74 -5.89 -15.26
N THR A 167 -22.78 -6.81 -15.42
CA THR A 167 -22.01 -7.32 -14.30
C THR A 167 -20.75 -6.48 -14.15
N VAL A 168 -20.74 -5.59 -13.15
CA VAL A 168 -19.58 -4.71 -12.86
C VAL A 168 -18.47 -5.50 -12.19
N VAL A 169 -17.24 -5.42 -12.72
CA VAL A 169 -16.05 -6.05 -12.16
C VAL A 169 -15.04 -4.96 -11.81
N ARG A 170 -14.81 -4.74 -10.51
CA ARG A 170 -14.00 -3.65 -9.99
C ARG A 170 -12.54 -4.04 -9.84
N PHE A 171 -11.64 -3.19 -10.30
CA PHE A 171 -10.20 -3.35 -10.16
C PHE A 171 -9.58 -2.14 -9.47
N LYS A 172 -8.43 -2.34 -8.81
CA LYS A 172 -7.71 -1.26 -8.11
C LYS A 172 -6.86 -0.39 -9.04
N ASN A 173 -6.57 -0.88 -10.27
CA ASN A 173 -5.86 -0.12 -11.30
C ASN A 173 -6.31 -0.53 -12.70
N ALA A 174 -6.09 0.37 -13.65
CA ALA A 174 -6.50 0.22 -15.05
C ALA A 174 -5.78 -0.96 -15.74
N ALA A 175 -4.50 -1.19 -15.44
CA ALA A 175 -3.73 -2.29 -16.05
C ALA A 175 -4.35 -3.65 -15.76
N SER A 176 -4.87 -3.86 -14.53
CA SER A 176 -5.57 -5.10 -14.14
C SER A 176 -6.88 -5.27 -14.92
N ALA A 177 -7.66 -4.21 -15.09
CA ALA A 177 -8.91 -4.23 -15.84
C ALA A 177 -8.69 -4.60 -17.31
N VAL A 178 -7.69 -4.00 -17.96
CA VAL A 178 -7.32 -4.30 -19.35
C VAL A 178 -6.77 -5.71 -19.50
N MET A 179 -5.98 -6.19 -18.53
CA MET A 179 -5.51 -7.57 -18.56
C MET A 179 -6.65 -8.59 -18.47
N GLU A 180 -7.66 -8.32 -17.64
CA GLU A 180 -8.84 -9.18 -17.53
C GLU A 180 -9.65 -9.22 -18.83
N LEU A 181 -9.73 -8.10 -19.56
CA LEU A 181 -10.30 -8.05 -20.90
C LEU A 181 -9.51 -8.95 -21.87
N LYS A 182 -8.18 -8.83 -21.88
CA LYS A 182 -7.31 -9.64 -22.76
C LYS A 182 -7.39 -11.12 -22.46
N ASN A 183 -7.58 -11.49 -21.19
CA ASN A 183 -7.79 -12.88 -20.75
C ASN A 183 -9.21 -13.40 -21.03
N GLY A 184 -10.13 -12.54 -21.47
CA GLY A 184 -11.52 -12.91 -21.74
C GLY A 184 -12.40 -13.06 -20.48
N GLY A 185 -11.93 -12.61 -19.33
CA GLY A 185 -12.69 -12.64 -18.08
C GLY A 185 -13.76 -11.55 -18.01
N VAL A 186 -13.60 -10.47 -18.79
CA VAL A 186 -14.62 -9.43 -19.02
C VAL A 186 -14.79 -9.19 -20.51
N ASN A 187 -15.91 -8.57 -20.89
CA ASN A 187 -16.22 -8.26 -22.29
C ASN A 187 -15.76 -6.86 -22.71
N ALA A 188 -15.69 -5.94 -21.75
CA ALA A 188 -15.27 -4.57 -21.94
C ALA A 188 -14.59 -3.99 -20.70
N VAL A 189 -13.84 -2.91 -20.91
CA VAL A 189 -13.38 -1.99 -19.87
C VAL A 189 -13.99 -0.62 -20.19
N LEU A 190 -14.63 0.04 -19.23
CA LEU A 190 -14.97 1.45 -19.33
C LEU A 190 -13.91 2.26 -18.60
N ILE A 191 -13.31 3.23 -19.28
CA ILE A 191 -12.17 4.01 -18.80
C ILE A 191 -12.08 5.33 -19.57
N ASP A 192 -11.34 6.31 -19.02
CA ASP A 192 -11.09 7.59 -19.69
C ASP A 192 -10.49 7.41 -21.07
N THR A 193 -10.93 8.23 -22.01
CA THR A 193 -10.54 8.12 -23.43
C THR A 193 -9.03 8.18 -23.63
N ILE A 194 -8.33 9.06 -22.91
CA ILE A 194 -6.87 9.16 -23.02
C ILE A 194 -6.16 7.85 -22.61
N MET A 195 -6.67 7.20 -21.57
CA MET A 195 -6.16 5.91 -21.11
C MET A 195 -6.49 4.80 -22.11
N ALA A 196 -7.72 4.78 -22.61
CA ALA A 196 -8.15 3.82 -23.64
C ALA A 196 -7.25 3.92 -24.89
N GLU A 197 -6.96 5.13 -25.35
CA GLU A 197 -6.07 5.38 -26.47
C GLU A 197 -4.67 4.83 -26.23
N ILE A 198 -4.07 5.12 -25.07
CA ILE A 198 -2.74 4.64 -24.71
C ILE A 198 -2.70 3.10 -24.66
N TYR A 199 -3.69 2.45 -24.04
CA TYR A 199 -3.74 0.99 -24.01
C TYR A 199 -3.89 0.36 -25.38
N CYS A 200 -4.73 0.93 -26.26
CA CYS A 200 -4.94 0.41 -27.61
C CYS A 200 -3.75 0.64 -28.53
N ARG A 201 -2.99 1.73 -28.38
CA ARG A 201 -1.74 1.93 -29.11
C ARG A 201 -0.68 0.85 -28.82
N GLN A 202 -0.72 0.23 -27.64
CA GLN A 202 0.26 -0.77 -27.20
C GLN A 202 -0.21 -2.20 -27.38
N ASN A 203 -1.45 -2.42 -27.70
CA ASN A 203 -2.08 -3.73 -27.73
C ASN A 203 -2.97 -3.85 -28.96
N ASP A 204 -2.47 -4.50 -30.01
CA ASP A 204 -3.19 -4.68 -31.28
C ASP A 204 -4.44 -5.57 -31.17
N ASP A 205 -4.63 -6.27 -30.05
CA ASP A 205 -5.73 -7.20 -29.81
C ASP A 205 -6.95 -6.55 -29.16
N ILE A 206 -6.87 -5.26 -28.81
CA ILE A 206 -7.96 -4.47 -28.24
C ILE A 206 -8.20 -3.19 -29.05
N VAL A 207 -9.42 -2.70 -29.00
CA VAL A 207 -9.83 -1.44 -29.63
C VAL A 207 -10.64 -0.62 -28.65
N TYR A 208 -10.68 0.68 -28.84
CA TYR A 208 -11.54 1.57 -28.06
C TYR A 208 -12.53 2.32 -28.92
N GLN A 209 -13.64 2.67 -28.32
CA GLN A 209 -14.66 3.53 -28.87
C GLN A 209 -15.00 4.61 -27.84
N LYS A 210 -14.78 5.87 -28.21
CA LYS A 210 -15.23 7.01 -27.42
C LYS A 210 -16.76 7.00 -27.39
N VAL A 211 -17.33 7.18 -26.20
CA VAL A 211 -18.79 7.28 -26.02
C VAL A 211 -19.17 8.75 -25.99
N ASP A 212 -19.96 9.17 -26.97
CA ASP A 212 -20.44 10.55 -27.05
C ASP A 212 -21.36 10.90 -25.87
N GLY A 213 -21.28 12.16 -25.42
CA GLY A 213 -22.09 12.64 -24.28
C GLY A 213 -21.58 12.20 -22.92
N THR A 214 -20.33 11.69 -22.85
CA THR A 214 -19.67 11.33 -21.59
C THR A 214 -18.55 12.31 -21.24
N GLU A 215 -18.72 13.58 -21.64
CA GLU A 215 -17.78 14.64 -21.24
C GLU A 215 -17.76 14.73 -19.73
N GLU A 216 -16.55 14.64 -19.16
CA GLU A 216 -16.30 14.63 -17.74
C GLU A 216 -15.29 15.71 -17.37
N ASP A 217 -15.71 16.56 -16.44
CA ASP A 217 -14.84 17.59 -15.89
C ASP A 217 -13.90 16.99 -14.84
N THR A 218 -12.66 17.45 -14.86
CA THR A 218 -11.64 17.08 -13.89
C THR A 218 -11.32 18.29 -13.02
N VAL A 219 -11.29 18.08 -11.70
CA VAL A 219 -11.16 19.12 -10.68
C VAL A 219 -10.20 18.68 -9.58
N TYR A 220 -9.63 19.63 -8.86
CA TYR A 220 -9.04 19.32 -7.57
C TYR A 220 -10.16 19.22 -6.52
N CYS A 221 -10.13 18.18 -5.69
CA CYS A 221 -11.00 18.15 -4.51
C CYS A 221 -10.29 18.82 -3.35
N ILE A 222 -11.01 19.66 -2.62
CA ILE A 222 -10.53 20.41 -1.46
C ILE A 222 -11.30 19.93 -0.23
N GLU A 223 -10.64 19.89 0.91
CA GLU A 223 -11.26 19.56 2.20
C GLU A 223 -12.55 20.39 2.41
N LYS A 224 -13.63 19.69 2.78
CA LYS A 224 -14.96 20.28 2.89
C LYS A 224 -15.00 21.49 3.80
N GLY A 225 -15.47 22.61 3.27
CA GLY A 225 -15.59 23.89 4.00
C GLY A 225 -14.30 24.72 4.07
N ASN A 226 -13.19 24.25 3.49
CA ASN A 226 -11.95 25.01 3.42
C ASN A 226 -11.96 26.02 2.26
N THR A 227 -12.84 27.02 2.39
CA THR A 227 -13.08 28.03 1.35
C THR A 227 -11.82 28.88 1.03
N GLU A 228 -10.93 29.07 2.00
CA GLU A 228 -9.69 29.82 1.81
C GLU A 228 -8.76 29.08 0.85
N LEU A 229 -8.54 27.78 1.08
CA LEU A 229 -7.70 26.94 0.22
C LEU A 229 -8.33 26.80 -1.17
N LEU A 230 -9.65 26.58 -1.26
CA LEU A 230 -10.39 26.51 -2.52
C LEU A 230 -10.20 27.77 -3.36
N ASN A 231 -10.40 28.96 -2.76
CA ASN A 231 -10.21 30.22 -3.47
C ASN A 231 -8.76 30.44 -3.90
N THR A 232 -7.81 30.00 -3.07
CA THR A 232 -6.37 30.09 -3.41
C THR A 232 -6.03 29.22 -4.61
N VAL A 233 -6.50 27.96 -4.65
CA VAL A 233 -6.30 27.06 -5.78
C VAL A 233 -6.92 27.61 -7.05
N ASN A 234 -8.19 28.06 -6.99
CA ASN A 234 -8.89 28.62 -8.16
C ASN A 234 -8.22 29.90 -8.68
N LYS A 235 -7.75 30.75 -7.78
CA LYS A 235 -7.03 31.98 -8.14
C LYS A 235 -5.71 31.67 -8.85
N GLY A 236 -4.93 30.70 -8.34
CA GLY A 236 -3.70 30.23 -8.98
C GLY A 236 -3.98 29.63 -10.34
N LEU A 237 -4.96 28.72 -10.46
CA LEU A 237 -5.37 28.11 -11.72
C LEU A 237 -5.74 29.19 -12.78
N LYS A 238 -6.51 30.20 -12.38
CA LYS A 238 -6.87 31.32 -13.27
C LYS A 238 -5.64 32.06 -13.74
N LYS A 239 -4.69 32.39 -12.86
CA LYS A 239 -3.45 33.09 -13.24
C LYS A 239 -2.64 32.29 -14.25
N LEU A 240 -2.51 30.96 -14.08
CA LEU A 240 -1.79 30.09 -14.99
C LEU A 240 -2.49 30.04 -16.36
N LYS A 241 -3.82 30.07 -16.42
CA LYS A 241 -4.58 30.20 -17.65
C LYS A 241 -4.38 31.56 -18.32
N ASP A 242 -4.38 32.64 -17.54
CA ASP A 242 -4.25 34.02 -18.03
C ASP A 242 -2.83 34.32 -18.56
N ASN A 243 -1.77 33.72 -18.00
CA ASN A 243 -0.37 33.93 -18.39
C ASN A 243 0.15 32.91 -19.43
N GLY A 244 -0.65 31.88 -19.79
CA GLY A 244 -0.29 30.84 -20.78
C GLY A 244 0.57 29.71 -20.22
N GLU A 245 0.89 29.66 -18.96
CA GLU A 245 1.65 28.57 -18.33
C GLU A 245 0.83 27.28 -18.27
N TYR A 246 -0.48 27.39 -18.07
CA TYR A 246 -1.40 26.25 -18.18
C TYR A 246 -1.29 25.58 -19.55
N ASP A 247 -1.29 26.35 -20.65
CA ASP A 247 -1.21 25.80 -22.01
C ASP A 247 0.13 25.09 -22.23
N GLN A 248 1.23 25.60 -21.70
CA GLN A 248 2.54 24.95 -21.79
C GLN A 248 2.57 23.61 -21.05
N ILE A 249 1.99 23.54 -19.85
CA ILE A 249 1.88 22.30 -19.08
C ILE A 249 0.94 21.32 -19.81
N TYR A 250 -0.20 21.80 -20.32
CA TYR A 250 -1.14 20.99 -21.08
C TYR A 250 -0.49 20.39 -22.35
N GLU A 251 0.16 21.21 -23.16
CA GLU A 251 0.86 20.75 -24.37
C GLU A 251 1.95 19.73 -24.06
N LYS A 252 2.64 19.89 -22.96
CA LYS A 252 3.68 18.93 -22.52
C LYS A 252 3.16 17.52 -22.36
N PHE A 253 1.93 17.35 -21.86
CA PHE A 253 1.37 16.03 -21.53
C PHE A 253 0.38 15.49 -22.56
N PHE A 254 -0.26 16.35 -23.37
CA PHE A 254 -1.35 15.97 -24.27
C PHE A 254 -1.12 16.30 -25.75
N SER A 255 -0.20 17.22 -26.11
CA SER A 255 0.14 17.45 -27.53
C SER A 255 1.21 16.45 -27.95
N GLY A 256 0.90 15.54 -28.85
CA GLY A 256 1.77 14.44 -29.29
C GLY A 256 3.12 14.82 -29.93
N GLU A 257 3.56 16.09 -29.89
CA GLU A 257 4.87 16.52 -30.39
C GLU A 257 6.01 16.43 -29.36
N ASN A 258 5.68 16.45 -28.06
CA ASN A 258 6.64 16.24 -26.97
C ASN A 258 6.26 14.99 -26.17
N ASP A 259 6.18 13.87 -26.87
CA ASP A 259 5.84 12.57 -26.33
C ASP A 259 6.87 12.08 -25.27
N THR A 260 6.93 12.81 -24.12
CA THR A 260 7.54 12.28 -22.90
C THR A 260 6.66 11.16 -22.31
N THR A 261 5.40 11.10 -22.69
CA THR A 261 4.59 9.90 -22.78
C THR A 261 4.77 9.19 -24.13
N GLN A 262 5.95 9.32 -24.82
CA GLN A 262 6.28 8.26 -25.75
C GLN A 262 6.23 6.97 -24.92
N VAL A 263 5.03 6.47 -24.91
CA VAL A 263 4.82 5.06 -24.87
C VAL A 263 5.63 4.58 -26.06
N GLN A 264 6.96 4.43 -25.84
CA GLN A 264 7.81 3.87 -26.83
C GLN A 264 7.21 2.50 -27.08
N ILE A 265 6.40 2.45 -28.15
CA ILE A 265 5.94 1.18 -28.70
C ILE A 265 7.24 0.42 -28.83
N ALA A 266 7.42 -0.54 -27.93
CA ALA A 266 8.59 -1.37 -28.02
C ALA A 266 8.52 -1.98 -29.43
N ASP A 267 9.52 -1.69 -30.25
CA ASP A 267 9.88 -2.52 -31.40
C ASP A 267 10.29 -3.90 -30.82
N ASN A 268 9.35 -4.51 -30.07
CA ASN A 268 9.56 -5.69 -29.23
C ASN A 268 9.32 -6.95 -30.04
N THR A 269 10.16 -7.15 -31.04
CA THR A 269 10.27 -8.43 -31.66
C THR A 269 11.03 -9.37 -30.70
N GLY A 270 10.28 -10.04 -29.82
CA GLY A 270 10.77 -11.16 -29.03
C GLY A 270 11.00 -10.88 -27.52
N ILE A 271 11.26 -11.97 -26.77
CA ILE A 271 11.41 -11.99 -25.31
C ILE A 271 12.47 -10.99 -24.80
N ILE A 272 13.58 -10.84 -25.53
CA ILE A 272 14.68 -9.95 -25.13
C ILE A 272 14.26 -8.48 -25.27
N GLY A 273 13.52 -8.11 -26.32
CA GLY A 273 12.99 -6.76 -26.49
C GLY A 273 12.01 -6.41 -25.37
N THR A 274 11.08 -7.30 -25.08
CA THR A 274 10.13 -7.14 -23.96
C THR A 274 10.84 -7.00 -22.61
N PHE A 275 11.87 -7.80 -22.35
CA PHE A 275 12.65 -7.68 -21.12
C PHE A 275 13.35 -6.32 -21.00
N LYS A 276 14.01 -5.86 -22.08
CA LYS A 276 14.64 -4.53 -22.10
C LYS A 276 13.63 -3.41 -21.85
N PHE A 277 12.48 -3.49 -22.49
CA PHE A 277 11.40 -2.52 -22.32
C PHE A 277 10.89 -2.48 -20.88
N ILE A 278 10.60 -3.62 -20.28
CA ILE A 278 10.00 -3.68 -18.93
C ILE A 278 11.00 -3.30 -17.84
N PHE A 279 12.27 -3.66 -17.97
CA PHE A 279 13.22 -3.56 -16.87
C PHE A 279 14.35 -2.55 -17.09
N LEU A 280 14.92 -2.50 -18.28
CA LEU A 280 16.13 -1.69 -18.51
C LEU A 280 15.80 -0.27 -18.98
N GLN A 281 14.74 -0.11 -19.74
CA GLN A 281 14.28 1.19 -20.16
C GLN A 281 13.89 2.00 -18.92
N ASP A 282 14.26 3.28 -18.89
CA ASP A 282 14.01 4.19 -17.76
C ASP A 282 14.48 3.64 -16.40
N ASN A 283 15.41 2.67 -16.42
CA ASN A 283 15.93 2.02 -15.20
C ASN A 283 14.84 1.43 -14.29
N ARG A 284 13.73 0.92 -14.84
CA ARG A 284 12.57 0.43 -14.07
C ARG A 284 12.90 -0.68 -13.08
N TRP A 285 14.00 -1.41 -13.26
CA TRP A 285 14.51 -2.38 -12.30
C TRP A 285 14.80 -1.77 -10.90
N LYS A 286 15.05 -0.44 -10.84
CA LYS A 286 15.28 0.26 -9.57
C LYS A 286 14.05 0.26 -8.67
N TYR A 287 12.83 0.29 -9.25
CA TYR A 287 11.60 0.19 -8.45
C TYR A 287 11.56 -1.11 -7.65
N TYR A 288 11.92 -2.23 -8.30
CA TYR A 288 12.00 -3.52 -7.62
C TYR A 288 13.05 -3.55 -6.52
N LEU A 289 14.22 -2.93 -6.73
CA LEU A 289 15.24 -2.85 -5.69
C LEU A 289 14.78 -1.99 -4.50
N ASN A 290 14.16 -0.85 -4.78
CA ASN A 290 13.61 0.02 -3.74
C ASN A 290 12.50 -0.69 -2.97
N GLY A 291 11.56 -1.30 -3.68
CA GLY A 291 10.49 -2.09 -3.06
C GLY A 291 11.03 -3.25 -2.21
N LEU A 292 12.06 -3.94 -2.70
CA LEU A 292 12.75 -4.99 -1.95
C LEU A 292 13.39 -4.46 -0.66
N GLN A 293 14.08 -3.32 -0.72
CA GLN A 293 14.69 -2.69 0.45
C GLN A 293 13.65 -2.34 1.51
N VAL A 294 12.52 -1.75 1.09
CA VAL A 294 11.41 -1.40 1.99
C VAL A 294 10.80 -2.64 2.60
N THR A 295 10.49 -3.67 1.79
CA THR A 295 9.99 -4.97 2.25
C THR A 295 10.86 -5.56 3.35
N LEU A 296 12.19 -5.63 3.13
CA LEU A 296 13.14 -6.18 4.09
C LEU A 296 13.26 -5.29 5.34
N LEU A 297 13.38 -3.97 5.18
CA LEU A 297 13.52 -3.04 6.30
C LEU A 297 12.30 -3.10 7.22
N VAL A 298 11.09 -3.00 6.66
CA VAL A 298 9.85 -3.07 7.45
C VAL A 298 9.74 -4.42 8.14
N SER A 299 10.03 -5.53 7.46
CA SER A 299 9.96 -6.87 8.04
C SER A 299 10.94 -7.05 9.21
N ILE A 300 12.20 -6.58 9.07
CA ILE A 300 13.22 -6.67 10.12
C ILE A 300 12.79 -5.84 11.34
N MET A 301 12.40 -4.58 11.12
CA MET A 301 12.00 -3.72 12.23
C MET A 301 10.75 -4.24 12.94
N SER A 302 9.79 -4.78 12.18
CA SER A 302 8.57 -5.36 12.73
C SER A 302 8.81 -6.62 13.55
N VAL A 303 9.66 -7.54 13.09
CA VAL A 303 9.98 -8.75 13.87
C VAL A 303 10.77 -8.42 15.14
N LEU A 304 11.64 -7.41 15.10
CA LEU A 304 12.34 -6.96 16.29
C LEU A 304 11.37 -6.39 17.33
N LEU A 305 10.46 -5.50 16.92
CA LEU A 305 9.42 -4.96 17.77
C LEU A 305 8.48 -6.06 18.27
N GLY A 306 8.04 -6.95 17.37
CA GLY A 306 7.18 -8.10 17.68
C GLY A 306 7.84 -9.07 18.66
N THR A 307 9.15 -9.30 18.55
CA THR A 307 9.90 -10.12 19.51
C THR A 307 9.85 -9.52 20.91
N VAL A 308 10.00 -8.22 21.05
CA VAL A 308 9.94 -7.54 22.35
C VAL A 308 8.52 -7.66 22.94
N ILE A 309 7.48 -7.35 22.15
CA ILE A 309 6.08 -7.44 22.55
C ILE A 309 5.72 -8.88 22.90
N GLY A 310 6.06 -9.84 22.04
CA GLY A 310 5.77 -11.26 22.21
C GLY A 310 6.46 -11.87 23.44
N LEU A 311 7.71 -11.49 23.70
CA LEU A 311 8.41 -11.94 24.89
C LEU A 311 7.72 -11.45 26.18
N MET A 312 7.32 -10.18 26.23
CA MET A 312 6.57 -9.62 27.36
C MET A 312 5.23 -10.34 27.55
N ALA A 313 4.48 -10.53 26.46
CA ALA A 313 3.19 -11.22 26.49
C ALA A 313 3.33 -12.68 26.95
N ALA A 314 4.32 -13.41 26.40
CA ALA A 314 4.59 -14.81 26.81
C ALA A 314 4.96 -14.92 28.28
N MET A 315 5.80 -14.02 28.80
CA MET A 315 6.17 -14.02 30.23
C MET A 315 4.97 -13.79 31.14
N ILE A 316 4.02 -12.93 30.76
CA ILE A 316 2.80 -12.66 31.50
C ILE A 316 1.92 -13.92 31.53
N LYS A 317 1.68 -14.54 30.37
CA LYS A 317 0.91 -15.78 30.23
C LYS A 317 1.52 -16.92 31.04
N LEU A 318 2.80 -17.22 30.89
CA LEU A 318 3.51 -18.27 31.60
C LEU A 318 3.48 -18.08 33.14
N ASN A 319 3.53 -16.81 33.61
CA ASN A 319 3.44 -16.53 35.03
C ASN A 319 2.01 -16.75 35.59
N ALA A 320 0.99 -16.46 34.79
CA ALA A 320 -0.42 -16.73 35.15
C ALA A 320 -0.69 -18.25 35.19
N ASP A 321 -0.24 -19.00 34.17
CA ASP A 321 -0.35 -20.45 34.06
C ASP A 321 0.32 -21.13 35.28
N ARG A 322 1.53 -20.67 35.64
CA ARG A 322 2.25 -21.21 36.80
C ARG A 322 1.49 -21.02 38.10
N LYS A 323 0.89 -19.84 38.29
CA LYS A 323 0.16 -19.51 39.53
C LYS A 323 -1.24 -20.10 39.58
N LYS A 324 -1.69 -20.70 38.46
CA LYS A 324 -3.09 -21.16 38.28
C LYS A 324 -4.10 -20.06 38.63
N LYS A 325 -3.74 -18.81 38.41
CA LYS A 325 -4.56 -17.64 38.75
C LYS A 325 -4.48 -16.64 37.61
N GLU A 326 -5.59 -16.45 36.94
CA GLU A 326 -5.73 -15.38 35.99
C GLU A 326 -5.60 -14.02 36.67
N THR A 327 -4.79 -13.17 36.09
CA THR A 327 -4.67 -11.75 36.45
C THR A 327 -5.37 -10.89 35.41
N VAL A 328 -5.75 -9.68 35.76
CA VAL A 328 -6.34 -8.73 34.80
C VAL A 328 -5.40 -8.56 33.61
N LEU A 329 -4.10 -8.45 33.86
CA LEU A 329 -3.10 -8.30 32.82
C LEU A 329 -3.01 -9.53 31.88
N SER A 330 -3.07 -10.75 32.44
CA SER A 330 -3.08 -11.98 31.62
C SER A 330 -4.34 -12.06 30.75
N ARG A 331 -5.49 -11.62 31.26
CA ARG A 331 -6.73 -11.55 30.47
C ARG A 331 -6.65 -10.55 29.31
N ILE A 332 -6.09 -9.37 29.57
CA ILE A 332 -5.84 -8.38 28.51
C ILE A 332 -4.93 -8.97 27.43
N ILE A 333 -3.84 -9.65 27.80
CA ILE A 333 -2.94 -10.29 26.83
C ILE A 333 -3.65 -11.42 26.06
N HIS A 334 -4.52 -12.19 26.68
CA HIS A 334 -5.32 -13.18 25.95
C HIS A 334 -6.21 -12.51 24.90
N ILE A 335 -6.97 -11.47 25.29
CA ILE A 335 -7.81 -10.71 24.36
C ILE A 335 -6.98 -10.11 23.22
N TYR A 336 -5.83 -9.51 23.53
CA TYR A 336 -4.92 -8.98 22.52
C TYR A 336 -4.52 -10.05 21.50
N VAL A 337 -4.05 -11.21 21.97
CA VAL A 337 -3.60 -12.28 21.07
C VAL A 337 -4.77 -12.82 20.24
N ASP A 338 -5.94 -12.99 20.84
CA ASP A 338 -7.12 -13.52 20.14
C ASP A 338 -7.62 -12.54 19.07
N VAL A 339 -7.72 -11.25 19.38
CA VAL A 339 -8.16 -10.21 18.44
C VAL A 339 -7.18 -10.07 17.29
N ILE A 340 -5.89 -9.96 17.58
CA ILE A 340 -4.87 -9.74 16.54
C ILE A 340 -4.76 -10.95 15.61
N ARG A 341 -4.81 -12.17 16.14
CA ARG A 341 -4.74 -13.38 15.31
C ARG A 341 -6.07 -13.72 14.64
N GLY A 342 -7.17 -13.17 15.12
CA GLY A 342 -8.51 -13.36 14.58
C GLY A 342 -8.92 -12.32 13.52
N THR A 343 -8.09 -11.31 13.27
CA THR A 343 -8.40 -10.23 12.31
C THR A 343 -7.38 -10.15 11.17
N PRO A 344 -7.79 -9.76 9.95
CA PRO A 344 -6.86 -9.63 8.82
C PRO A 344 -5.77 -8.56 9.05
N SER A 345 -4.53 -8.88 8.71
CA SER A 345 -3.39 -7.96 8.86
C SER A 345 -3.54 -6.66 8.05
N VAL A 346 -4.21 -6.73 6.89
CA VAL A 346 -4.49 -5.53 6.08
C VAL A 346 -5.39 -4.54 6.83
N LEU A 347 -6.44 -5.01 7.50
CA LEU A 347 -7.31 -4.13 8.29
C LEU A 347 -6.56 -3.52 9.47
N GLN A 348 -5.71 -4.30 10.15
CA GLN A 348 -4.86 -3.81 11.23
C GLN A 348 -3.93 -2.70 10.75
N LEU A 349 -3.29 -2.90 9.58
CA LEU A 349 -2.43 -1.89 8.97
C LEU A 349 -3.19 -0.59 8.68
N MET A 350 -4.37 -0.70 8.04
CA MET A 350 -5.20 0.46 7.71
C MET A 350 -5.67 1.21 8.95
N ILE A 351 -6.14 0.50 9.98
CA ILE A 351 -6.56 1.11 11.25
C ILE A 351 -5.39 1.86 11.91
N VAL A 352 -4.23 1.22 12.01
CA VAL A 352 -3.05 1.84 12.62
C VAL A 352 -2.61 3.06 11.80
N TYR A 353 -2.58 2.94 10.49
CA TYR A 353 -2.13 4.02 9.60
C TYR A 353 -3.10 5.21 9.62
N PHE A 354 -4.38 4.98 9.36
CA PHE A 354 -5.37 6.05 9.23
C PHE A 354 -5.88 6.57 10.58
N ALA A 355 -6.23 5.70 11.51
CA ALA A 355 -6.88 6.11 12.76
C ALA A 355 -5.88 6.47 13.87
N VAL A 356 -4.70 5.82 13.95
CA VAL A 356 -3.74 6.06 15.03
C VAL A 356 -2.68 7.08 14.62
N PHE A 357 -2.09 6.91 13.43
CA PHE A 357 -1.01 7.77 12.94
C PHE A 357 -1.51 8.90 12.03
N HIS A 358 -2.81 8.96 11.70
CA HIS A 358 -3.41 9.97 10.83
C HIS A 358 -2.58 10.19 9.55
N SER A 359 -2.25 9.10 8.87
CA SER A 359 -1.41 9.04 7.65
C SER A 359 -0.05 9.74 7.76
N ARG A 360 0.39 10.05 8.98
CA ARG A 360 1.72 10.57 9.28
C ARG A 360 2.65 9.41 9.59
N LEU A 361 3.94 9.54 9.27
CA LEU A 361 4.95 8.54 9.59
C LEU A 361 4.61 7.12 9.05
N GLY A 362 4.26 7.00 7.77
CA GLY A 362 3.79 5.75 7.16
C GLY A 362 4.65 4.52 7.46
N TYR A 363 5.97 4.62 7.34
CA TYR A 363 6.88 3.52 7.69
C TYR A 363 6.81 3.13 9.17
N VAL A 364 6.65 4.10 10.08
CA VAL A 364 6.51 3.82 11.51
C VAL A 364 5.18 3.15 11.79
N ALA A 365 4.10 3.62 11.17
CA ALA A 365 2.77 3.00 11.27
C ALA A 365 2.81 1.55 10.80
N ALA A 366 3.47 1.27 9.67
CA ALA A 366 3.65 -0.08 9.15
C ALA A 366 4.44 -0.97 10.13
N VAL A 367 5.60 -0.50 10.62
CA VAL A 367 6.42 -1.24 11.60
C VAL A 367 5.64 -1.50 12.89
N VAL A 368 4.87 -0.54 13.39
CA VAL A 368 4.06 -0.70 14.59
C VAL A 368 2.93 -1.71 14.35
N SER A 369 2.21 -1.60 13.23
CA SER A 369 1.12 -2.52 12.91
C SER A 369 1.61 -3.97 12.80
N PHE A 370 2.61 -4.22 11.96
CA PHE A 370 3.18 -5.56 11.81
C PHE A 370 3.93 -6.03 13.06
N GLY A 371 4.52 -5.12 13.83
CA GLY A 371 5.15 -5.45 15.11
C GLY A 371 4.15 -5.90 16.18
N ILE A 372 2.97 -5.26 16.25
CA ILE A 372 1.86 -5.68 17.11
C ILE A 372 1.34 -7.04 16.62
N ASN A 373 1.16 -7.22 15.32
CA ASN A 373 0.71 -8.48 14.73
C ASN A 373 1.70 -9.62 15.06
N SER A 374 2.96 -9.47 14.68
CA SER A 374 4.01 -10.45 14.95
C SER A 374 4.18 -10.73 16.45
N GLY A 375 4.03 -9.71 17.32
CA GLY A 375 4.09 -9.88 18.78
C GLY A 375 3.09 -10.89 19.31
N ALA A 376 1.87 -10.93 18.75
CA ALA A 376 0.86 -11.92 19.12
C ALA A 376 1.30 -13.34 18.73
N TYR A 377 1.82 -13.54 17.51
CA TYR A 377 2.33 -14.84 17.05
C TYR A 377 3.57 -15.26 17.82
N VAL A 378 4.55 -14.38 18.02
CA VAL A 378 5.78 -14.65 18.77
C VAL A 378 5.46 -15.03 20.22
N SER A 379 4.45 -14.42 20.84
CA SER A 379 4.04 -14.80 22.20
C SER A 379 3.63 -16.27 22.32
N GLU A 380 2.90 -16.76 21.32
CA GLU A 380 2.48 -18.17 21.25
C GLU A 380 3.66 -19.09 20.89
N VAL A 381 4.54 -18.67 19.98
CA VAL A 381 5.76 -19.41 19.63
C VAL A 381 6.63 -19.62 20.87
N ILE A 382 6.86 -18.57 21.65
CA ILE A 382 7.66 -18.67 22.88
C ILE A 382 6.97 -19.57 23.90
N ARG A 383 5.64 -19.39 24.12
CA ARG A 383 4.88 -20.21 25.04
C ARG A 383 4.91 -21.70 24.64
N ALA A 384 4.64 -21.99 23.36
CA ALA A 384 4.67 -23.35 22.83
C ALA A 384 6.07 -23.98 22.92
N GLY A 385 7.12 -23.24 22.59
CA GLY A 385 8.49 -23.72 22.67
C GLY A 385 8.94 -24.07 24.11
N ILE A 386 8.50 -23.29 25.11
CA ILE A 386 8.76 -23.60 26.51
C ILE A 386 7.94 -24.81 26.97
N MET A 387 6.69 -24.91 26.53
CA MET A 387 5.81 -26.03 26.91
C MET A 387 6.19 -27.35 26.22
N ALA A 388 6.92 -27.29 25.12
CA ALA A 388 7.41 -28.46 24.39
C ALA A 388 8.59 -29.17 25.10
N VAL A 389 9.24 -28.51 26.07
CA VAL A 389 10.28 -29.14 26.87
C VAL A 389 9.65 -30.16 27.81
N ASP A 390 10.23 -31.36 27.86
CA ASP A 390 9.75 -32.43 28.69
C ASP A 390 9.59 -32.02 30.18
N LYS A 391 8.45 -32.33 30.78
CA LYS A 391 8.13 -31.99 32.18
C LYS A 391 9.11 -32.62 33.17
N GLY A 392 9.68 -33.79 32.84
CA GLY A 392 10.69 -34.46 33.64
C GLY A 392 11.96 -33.59 33.81
N GLN A 393 12.28 -32.72 32.87
CA GLN A 393 13.40 -31.78 33.01
C GLN A 393 13.17 -30.76 34.13
N GLN A 394 11.92 -30.33 34.32
CA GLN A 394 11.56 -29.43 35.40
C GLN A 394 11.54 -30.17 36.76
N GLU A 395 11.10 -31.42 36.78
CA GLU A 395 11.11 -32.27 37.96
C GLU A 395 12.54 -32.64 38.40
N ALA A 396 13.37 -33.01 37.44
CA ALA A 396 14.81 -33.28 37.68
C ALA A 396 15.54 -32.05 38.27
N GLY A 397 15.32 -30.86 37.70
CA GLY A 397 15.88 -29.63 38.26
C GLY A 397 15.47 -29.38 39.70
N ARG A 398 14.21 -29.64 40.06
CA ARG A 398 13.71 -29.54 41.43
C ARG A 398 14.33 -30.60 42.35
N SER A 399 14.48 -31.82 41.88
CA SER A 399 15.10 -32.91 42.63
C SER A 399 16.57 -32.63 42.95
N LEU A 400 17.24 -31.86 42.10
CA LEU A 400 18.61 -31.35 42.32
C LEU A 400 18.65 -30.12 43.25
N GLY A 401 17.53 -29.68 43.80
CA GLY A 401 17.44 -28.53 44.71
C GLY A 401 17.44 -27.16 44.00
N LEU A 402 17.33 -27.13 42.68
CA LEU A 402 17.25 -25.87 41.93
C LEU A 402 15.92 -25.16 42.14
N GLY A 403 15.98 -23.86 42.41
CA GLY A 403 14.79 -23.03 42.40
C GLY A 403 14.18 -22.90 41.00
N TYR A 404 12.90 -22.53 40.94
CA TYR A 404 12.23 -22.36 39.64
C TYR A 404 13.00 -21.46 38.66
N LYS A 405 13.57 -20.37 39.13
CA LYS A 405 14.31 -19.44 38.27
C LYS A 405 15.57 -20.08 37.67
N ASP A 406 16.27 -20.85 38.46
CA ASP A 406 17.50 -21.52 38.05
C ASP A 406 17.18 -22.71 37.12
N THR A 407 16.13 -23.48 37.44
CA THR A 407 15.60 -24.50 36.51
C THR A 407 15.21 -23.92 35.18
N MET A 408 14.47 -22.81 35.16
CA MET A 408 14.09 -22.14 33.91
C MET A 408 15.33 -21.64 33.15
N ARG A 409 16.27 -20.98 33.82
CA ARG A 409 17.42 -20.35 33.20
C ARG A 409 18.45 -21.35 32.64
N PHE A 410 18.72 -22.41 33.40
CA PHE A 410 19.84 -23.31 33.06
C PHE A 410 19.38 -24.62 32.40
N ILE A 411 18.10 -25.00 32.50
CA ILE A 411 17.60 -26.26 31.95
C ILE A 411 16.56 -26.01 30.87
N ILE A 412 15.47 -25.27 31.18
CA ILE A 412 14.32 -25.18 30.29
C ILE A 412 14.59 -24.21 29.12
N ILE A 413 15.03 -22.97 29.41
CA ILE A 413 15.23 -21.95 28.34
C ILE A 413 16.24 -22.41 27.29
N PRO A 414 17.40 -22.97 27.63
CA PRO A 414 18.35 -23.46 26.60
C PRO A 414 17.75 -24.51 25.66
N GLN A 415 16.94 -25.43 26.20
CA GLN A 415 16.24 -26.43 25.40
C GLN A 415 15.10 -25.81 24.59
N ALA A 416 14.30 -24.94 25.21
CA ALA A 416 13.19 -24.24 24.54
C ALA A 416 13.67 -23.39 23.36
N LEU A 417 14.83 -22.75 23.47
CA LEU A 417 15.42 -21.93 22.38
C LEU A 417 15.64 -22.74 21.11
N LYS A 418 15.96 -24.03 21.20
CA LYS A 418 16.11 -24.90 20.01
C LYS A 418 14.77 -25.04 19.24
N ASN A 419 13.65 -24.93 19.90
CA ASN A 419 12.32 -24.97 19.30
C ASN A 419 11.84 -23.56 18.91
N ILE A 420 12.15 -22.54 19.70
CA ILE A 420 11.68 -21.17 19.51
C ILE A 420 12.36 -20.51 18.30
N LEU A 421 13.70 -20.62 18.18
CA LEU A 421 14.45 -19.90 17.14
C LEU A 421 14.05 -20.28 15.70
N PRO A 422 13.84 -21.57 15.34
CA PRO A 422 13.34 -21.92 14.02
C PRO A 422 11.94 -21.37 13.76
N ALA A 423 11.06 -21.44 14.75
CA ALA A 423 9.71 -20.92 14.63
C ALA A 423 9.68 -19.38 14.46
N MET A 424 10.54 -18.66 15.15
CA MET A 424 10.72 -17.21 14.96
C MET A 424 11.29 -16.89 13.55
N GLY A 425 12.18 -17.72 13.02
CA GLY A 425 12.66 -17.58 11.66
C GLY A 425 11.53 -17.76 10.64
N ASN A 426 10.64 -18.70 10.86
CA ASN A 426 9.44 -18.88 10.02
C ASN A 426 8.48 -17.68 10.13
N GLU A 427 8.33 -17.09 11.31
CA GLU A 427 7.55 -15.86 11.52
C GLU A 427 8.14 -14.69 10.73
N PHE A 428 9.47 -14.54 10.71
CA PHE A 428 10.13 -13.53 9.88
C PHE A 428 9.87 -13.73 8.39
N ILE A 429 9.95 -14.98 7.90
CA ILE A 429 9.63 -15.32 6.50
C ILE A 429 8.15 -15.00 6.19
N GLN A 430 7.26 -15.25 7.14
CA GLN A 430 5.84 -14.91 6.99
C GLN A 430 5.63 -13.39 6.88
N LEU A 431 6.28 -12.61 7.73
CA LEU A 431 6.23 -11.14 7.70
C LEU A 431 6.68 -10.56 6.35
N ILE A 432 7.74 -11.10 5.74
CA ILE A 432 8.19 -10.66 4.40
C ILE A 432 7.06 -10.78 3.37
N LYS A 433 6.26 -11.83 3.43
CA LYS A 433 5.10 -12.00 2.53
C LYS A 433 3.95 -11.07 2.91
N GLU A 434 3.72 -10.85 4.20
CA GLU A 434 2.66 -9.97 4.67
C GLU A 434 2.91 -8.51 4.34
N THR A 435 4.17 -8.07 4.21
CA THR A 435 4.47 -6.69 3.77
C THR A 435 3.96 -6.37 2.36
N SER A 436 3.53 -7.37 1.57
CA SER A 436 2.91 -7.16 0.24
C SER A 436 1.64 -6.31 0.26
N ILE A 437 1.08 -6.04 1.44
CA ILE A 437 -0.09 -5.18 1.62
C ILE A 437 0.27 -3.71 1.92
N LEU A 438 1.55 -3.35 1.97
CA LEU A 438 2.01 -1.97 2.24
C LEU A 438 1.50 -0.96 1.20
N GLY A 439 1.26 -1.42 -0.02
CA GLY A 439 0.67 -0.63 -1.10
C GLY A 439 -0.69 -0.01 -0.75
N TYR A 440 -1.48 -0.63 0.15
CA TYR A 440 -2.76 -0.09 0.62
C TYR A 440 -2.64 1.21 1.43
N VAL A 441 -1.46 1.51 1.91
CA VAL A 441 -1.15 2.76 2.64
C VAL A 441 -0.08 3.59 1.93
N GLY A 442 0.05 3.41 0.60
CA GLY A 442 0.94 4.19 -0.26
C GLY A 442 2.44 3.93 -0.07
N ILE A 443 2.82 2.89 0.68
CA ILE A 443 4.23 2.56 0.88
C ILE A 443 4.69 1.62 -0.24
N MET A 444 5.80 2.01 -0.90
CA MET A 444 6.38 1.22 -1.98
C MET A 444 7.08 -0.03 -1.44
N ASP A 445 6.36 -1.16 -1.43
CA ASP A 445 6.92 -2.50 -1.28
C ASP A 445 7.22 -3.12 -2.65
N LEU A 446 7.65 -4.37 -2.64
CA LEU A 446 7.96 -5.09 -3.88
C LEU A 446 6.71 -5.32 -4.77
N THR A 447 5.52 -5.46 -4.18
CA THR A 447 4.26 -5.60 -4.91
C THR A 447 3.83 -4.29 -5.55
N LYS A 448 3.87 -3.18 -4.80
CA LYS A 448 3.58 -1.84 -5.31
C LYS A 448 4.57 -1.44 -6.42
N ALA A 449 5.84 -1.84 -6.31
CA ALA A 449 6.83 -1.64 -7.37
C ALA A 449 6.42 -2.34 -8.68
N SER A 450 5.81 -3.55 -8.61
CA SER A 450 5.29 -4.21 -9.81
C SER A 450 4.11 -3.45 -10.41
N SER A 451 3.23 -2.88 -9.59
CA SER A 451 2.11 -2.04 -10.06
C SER A 451 2.62 -0.79 -10.79
N TYR A 452 3.64 -0.10 -10.26
CA TYR A 452 4.24 1.04 -10.95
C TYR A 452 4.86 0.66 -12.30
N VAL A 453 5.56 -0.47 -12.36
CA VAL A 453 6.11 -0.93 -13.65
C VAL A 453 4.97 -1.32 -14.59
N SER A 454 3.91 -1.93 -14.09
CA SER A 454 2.72 -2.28 -14.90
C SER A 454 2.03 -1.06 -15.47
N SER A 455 1.84 0.01 -14.69
CA SER A 455 1.22 1.25 -15.15
C SER A 455 2.07 1.99 -16.20
N ARG A 456 3.40 1.86 -16.12
CA ARG A 456 4.34 2.48 -17.08
C ARG A 456 4.52 1.67 -18.36
N THR A 457 4.38 0.36 -18.30
CA THR A 457 4.58 -0.54 -19.45
C THR A 457 3.25 -1.01 -20.03
N TYR A 458 2.14 -0.73 -19.34
CA TYR A 458 0.80 -1.22 -19.65
C TYR A 458 0.75 -2.74 -19.83
N GLN A 459 1.68 -3.44 -19.18
CA GLN A 459 1.80 -4.88 -19.13
C GLN A 459 1.80 -5.34 -17.68
N MET A 460 0.84 -6.18 -17.31
CA MET A 460 0.71 -6.59 -15.91
C MET A 460 1.42 -7.91 -15.60
N PHE A 461 1.39 -8.87 -16.53
CA PHE A 461 1.79 -10.25 -16.25
C PHE A 461 3.28 -10.38 -15.91
N ILE A 462 4.16 -9.82 -16.73
CA ILE A 462 5.61 -9.92 -16.53
C ILE A 462 6.08 -9.16 -15.29
N PRO A 463 5.67 -7.91 -15.03
CA PRO A 463 5.97 -7.22 -13.78
C PRO A 463 5.54 -7.99 -12.53
N LEU A 464 4.32 -8.53 -12.52
CA LEU A 464 3.78 -9.27 -11.39
C LEU A 464 4.54 -10.59 -11.14
N ILE A 465 4.80 -11.37 -12.19
CA ILE A 465 5.62 -12.60 -12.09
C ILE A 465 7.01 -12.28 -11.56
N THR A 466 7.61 -11.17 -11.98
CA THR A 466 8.93 -10.76 -11.50
C THR A 466 8.92 -10.50 -10.00
N ALA A 467 7.94 -9.77 -9.48
CA ALA A 467 7.78 -9.60 -8.04
C ALA A 467 7.61 -10.96 -7.33
N GLY A 468 6.77 -11.84 -7.89
CA GLY A 468 6.57 -13.20 -7.37
C GLY A 468 7.86 -14.03 -7.32
N ILE A 469 8.67 -13.98 -8.38
CA ILE A 469 9.98 -14.65 -8.43
C ILE A 469 10.93 -14.04 -7.37
N MET A 470 10.97 -12.73 -7.23
CA MET A 470 11.81 -12.07 -6.23
C MET A 470 11.40 -12.47 -4.80
N TYR A 471 10.10 -12.46 -4.48
CA TYR A 471 9.61 -12.99 -3.19
C TYR A 471 10.02 -14.44 -2.98
N TYR A 472 9.82 -15.30 -3.99
CA TYR A 472 10.19 -16.71 -3.90
C TYR A 472 11.69 -16.91 -3.63
N LEU A 473 12.55 -16.18 -4.35
CA LEU A 473 14.01 -16.29 -4.18
C LEU A 473 14.44 -15.85 -2.77
N ILE A 474 13.92 -14.75 -2.26
CA ILE A 474 14.23 -14.26 -0.91
C ILE A 474 13.78 -15.27 0.14
N VAL A 475 12.54 -15.73 0.05
CA VAL A 475 11.98 -16.73 0.97
C VAL A 475 12.79 -18.03 0.89
N LYS A 476 13.17 -18.47 -0.30
CA LYS A 476 13.96 -19.70 -0.47
C LYS A 476 15.35 -19.60 0.13
N ILE A 477 16.04 -18.47 -0.08
CA ILE A 477 17.37 -18.21 0.51
C ILE A 477 17.27 -18.22 2.05
N LEU A 478 16.29 -17.53 2.61
CA LEU A 478 16.08 -17.49 4.06
C LEU A 478 15.69 -18.85 4.63
N SER A 479 14.84 -19.62 3.93
CA SER A 479 14.47 -20.96 4.36
C SER A 479 15.66 -21.92 4.39
N ILE A 480 16.54 -21.89 3.38
CA ILE A 480 17.77 -22.69 3.36
C ILE A 480 18.69 -22.33 4.54
N PHE A 481 18.83 -21.02 4.82
CA PHE A 481 19.61 -20.57 5.96
C PHE A 481 19.02 -21.05 7.29
N LEU A 482 17.70 -20.97 7.44
CA LEU A 482 16.96 -21.41 8.62
C LEU A 482 17.07 -22.91 8.83
N GLU A 483 16.87 -23.71 7.79
CA GLU A 483 17.06 -25.18 7.85
C GLU A 483 18.47 -25.58 8.28
N LYS A 484 19.50 -24.87 7.75
CA LYS A 484 20.89 -25.13 8.13
C LYS A 484 21.16 -24.77 9.59
N MET A 485 20.56 -23.68 10.08
CA MET A 485 20.65 -23.27 11.48
C MET A 485 19.95 -24.31 12.37
N GLU A 486 18.74 -24.76 12.04
CA GLU A 486 17.99 -25.77 12.77
C GLU A 486 18.77 -27.10 12.86
N ARG A 487 19.33 -27.60 11.75
CA ARG A 487 20.15 -28.82 11.74
C ARG A 487 21.36 -28.71 12.68
N ARG A 488 22.05 -27.55 12.70
CA ARG A 488 23.18 -27.36 13.61
C ARG A 488 22.77 -27.36 15.09
N MET A 489 21.62 -26.77 15.42
CA MET A 489 21.11 -26.76 16.80
C MET A 489 20.68 -28.15 17.28
N ARG A 490 20.14 -28.99 16.39
CA ARG A 490 19.74 -30.38 16.70
C ARG A 490 20.92 -31.35 16.81
N GLN A 491 22.06 -31.07 16.15
CA GLN A 491 23.26 -31.88 16.22
C GLN A 491 24.05 -31.72 17.54
N SER A 492 23.70 -30.76 18.36
CA SER A 492 24.33 -30.51 19.67
C SER A 492 23.61 -31.25 20.84
N ASP A 493 22.73 -32.18 20.53
CA ASP A 493 22.15 -33.14 21.43
C ASP A 493 22.90 -34.47 21.30
#